data_7875441fa21d6cc7dedc0a49a2e88d77
#
_entry.id   7875441fa21d6cc7dedc0a49a2e88d77
#
_cell.length_a   1.000
_cell.length_b   1.000
_cell.length_c   1.000
_cell.angle_alpha   90.00
_cell.angle_beta   90.00
_cell.angle_gamma   90.00
#
_symmetry.space_group_name_H-M   'P 1'
#
loop_
_entity.id
_entity.type
_entity.pdbx_description
1 polymer ?
#
loop_
_entity_poly.entity_id
_entity_poly.type
_entity_poly.pdbx_seq_one_letter_code
_entity_poly.pdbx_strand_id
1 'polypeptide(L)'
;KIKDEFLKHACAYISDAFEEMDEMIRSSGLRIDKWNIVRRDMKPMLTSIGEIRYRKTLYKNKRSGKRTYLLDKVLGIEEGARMTEDAEAQMIEEAVQSSYRRAAEEVSILGNVSRSTVMNRLHSLKFPKAEIPEKKKQVPYLYIDADEDHVSLQYLMQKGDIARGSDGRKNNNVQVKLVYVYEGIGPENPGSKRYRLINPRYFSGVYEGNRNAELWNEVGEYIESHYD
;
A
#
# COMPACT_ATOMS: atom_id res chain seq x y z
N LYS A 1 -23.94 17.54 4.56
CA LYS A 1 -24.07 18.96 4.10
C LYS A 1 -23.06 19.88 4.77
N ILE A 2 -23.07 20.03 6.14
CA ILE A 2 -22.08 20.88 6.85
C ILE A 2 -20.66 20.29 6.74
N LYS A 3 -20.51 18.97 6.95
CA LYS A 3 -19.23 18.27 6.81
C LYS A 3 -18.65 18.45 5.41
N ASP A 4 -19.46 18.29 4.36
CA ASP A 4 -19.01 18.37 2.98
C ASP A 4 -18.54 19.78 2.61
N GLU A 5 -19.24 20.82 3.11
CA GLU A 5 -18.80 22.20 2.93
C GLU A 5 -17.48 22.48 3.66
N PHE A 6 -17.35 21.98 4.89
CA PHE A 6 -16.11 22.11 5.65
C PHE A 6 -14.92 21.45 4.92
N LEU A 7 -15.11 20.23 4.40
CA LEU A 7 -14.07 19.52 3.65
C LEU A 7 -13.69 20.26 2.37
N LYS A 8 -14.66 20.85 1.65
CA LYS A 8 -14.35 21.67 0.46
C LYS A 8 -13.50 22.89 0.81
N HIS A 9 -13.83 23.59 1.90
CA HIS A 9 -13.03 24.73 2.35
C HIS A 9 -11.64 24.29 2.80
N ALA A 10 -11.51 23.14 3.48
CA ALA A 10 -10.22 22.60 3.87
C ALA A 10 -9.35 22.25 2.64
N CYS A 11 -9.93 21.61 1.61
CA CYS A 11 -9.23 21.32 0.36
C CYS A 11 -8.80 22.60 -0.38
N ALA A 12 -9.66 23.63 -0.41
CA ALA A 12 -9.33 24.91 -1.02
C ALA A 12 -8.16 25.57 -0.27
N TYR A 13 -8.23 25.63 1.05
CA TYR A 13 -7.17 26.18 1.90
C TYR A 13 -5.82 25.48 1.67
N ILE A 14 -5.78 24.14 1.60
CA ILE A 14 -4.55 23.38 1.32
C ILE A 14 -4.03 23.71 -0.08
N SER A 15 -4.93 23.82 -1.07
CA SER A 15 -4.54 24.18 -2.43
C SER A 15 -3.87 25.55 -2.48
N ASP A 16 -4.47 26.54 -1.82
CA ASP A 16 -3.95 27.91 -1.74
C ASP A 16 -2.58 27.93 -1.01
N ALA A 17 -2.47 27.23 0.12
CA ALA A 17 -1.23 27.13 0.86
C ALA A 17 -0.09 26.52 0.02
N PHE A 18 -0.37 25.50 -0.78
CA PHE A 18 0.64 24.91 -1.67
C PHE A 18 1.02 25.86 -2.79
N GLU A 19 0.08 26.64 -3.34
CA GLU A 19 0.39 27.67 -4.33
C GLU A 19 1.22 28.82 -3.75
N GLU A 20 0.94 29.23 -2.51
CA GLU A 20 1.75 30.22 -1.81
C GLU A 20 3.19 29.72 -1.55
N MET A 21 3.33 28.45 -1.14
CA MET A 21 4.66 27.84 -1.00
C MET A 21 5.42 27.78 -2.32
N ASP A 22 4.76 27.45 -3.44
CA ASP A 22 5.37 27.50 -4.79
C ASP A 22 5.83 28.91 -5.14
N GLU A 23 5.04 29.94 -4.82
CA GLU A 23 5.39 31.34 -5.07
C GLU A 23 6.59 31.79 -4.20
N MET A 24 6.64 31.40 -2.92
CA MET A 24 7.81 31.65 -2.08
C MET A 24 9.07 31.00 -2.65
N ILE A 25 8.98 29.77 -3.15
CA ILE A 25 10.09 29.10 -3.82
C ILE A 25 10.50 29.88 -5.08
N ARG A 26 9.54 30.34 -5.90
CA ARG A 26 9.80 31.08 -7.13
C ARG A 26 10.53 32.40 -6.89
N SER A 27 10.20 33.10 -5.85
CA SER A 27 10.81 34.39 -5.47
C SER A 27 12.12 34.25 -4.69
N SER A 28 12.47 33.04 -4.24
CA SER A 28 13.65 32.85 -3.40
C SER A 28 14.97 33.06 -4.16
N GLY A 29 15.95 33.72 -3.52
CA GLY A 29 17.30 33.93 -4.07
C GLY A 29 18.03 32.62 -4.38
N LEU A 30 17.90 31.63 -3.50
CA LEU A 30 18.52 30.30 -3.70
C LEU A 30 18.02 29.59 -4.96
N ARG A 31 16.74 29.78 -5.33
CA ARG A 31 16.21 29.28 -6.58
C ARG A 31 16.81 30.02 -7.77
N ILE A 32 16.87 31.35 -7.71
CA ILE A 32 17.38 32.19 -8.79
C ILE A 32 18.79 31.78 -9.20
N ASP A 33 19.64 31.46 -8.25
CA ASP A 33 21.03 31.07 -8.51
C ASP A 33 21.18 29.71 -9.19
N LYS A 34 20.32 28.75 -8.84
CA LYS A 34 20.51 27.33 -9.19
C LYS A 34 19.52 26.82 -10.24
N TRP A 35 18.36 27.47 -10.41
CA TRP A 35 17.24 26.92 -11.16
C TRP A 35 16.60 27.95 -12.09
N ASN A 36 16.32 27.51 -13.34
CA ASN A 36 15.49 28.25 -14.29
C ASN A 36 14.07 27.73 -14.23
N ILE A 37 13.08 28.63 -14.31
CA ILE A 37 11.66 28.27 -14.46
C ILE A 37 11.45 27.74 -15.88
N VAL A 38 10.73 26.61 -16.01
CA VAL A 38 10.36 26.02 -17.28
C VAL A 38 8.89 26.32 -17.60
N ARG A 39 7.99 25.96 -16.68
CA ARG A 39 6.54 26.16 -16.81
C ARG A 39 5.83 25.97 -15.46
N ARG A 40 4.54 26.31 -15.40
CA ARG A 40 3.66 25.97 -14.29
C ARG A 40 2.63 24.93 -14.75
N ASP A 41 2.45 23.90 -13.96
CA ASP A 41 1.52 22.81 -14.24
C ASP A 41 0.45 22.71 -13.16
N MET A 42 -0.80 22.42 -13.54
CA MET A 42 -1.86 22.10 -12.60
C MET A 42 -1.71 20.65 -12.14
N LYS A 43 -1.71 20.43 -10.84
CA LYS A 43 -1.61 19.11 -10.20
C LYS A 43 -2.88 18.80 -9.43
N PRO A 44 -3.69 17.82 -9.86
CA PRO A 44 -4.69 17.21 -9.01
C PRO A 44 -4.01 16.20 -8.08
N MET A 45 -4.44 16.15 -6.82
CA MET A 45 -4.00 15.17 -5.83
C MET A 45 -5.15 14.79 -4.92
N LEU A 46 -5.36 13.50 -4.73
CA LEU A 46 -6.34 12.97 -3.81
C LEU A 46 -5.73 12.89 -2.42
N THR A 47 -6.44 13.44 -1.44
CA THR A 47 -6.10 13.38 -0.01
C THR A 47 -7.19 12.63 0.75
N SER A 48 -6.95 12.28 2.00
CA SER A 48 -7.96 11.64 2.89
C SER A 48 -9.20 12.50 3.15
N ILE A 49 -9.16 13.78 2.83
CA ILE A 49 -10.28 14.72 3.02
C ILE A 49 -10.94 15.18 1.72
N GLY A 50 -10.35 14.86 0.55
CA GLY A 50 -10.87 15.22 -0.76
C GLY A 50 -9.80 15.49 -1.80
N GLU A 51 -10.23 15.82 -3.03
CA GLU A 51 -9.31 16.18 -4.11
C GLU A 51 -8.90 17.65 -3.98
N ILE A 52 -7.59 17.90 -3.92
CA ILE A 52 -6.99 19.22 -4.02
C ILE A 52 -6.43 19.45 -5.42
N ARG A 53 -6.42 20.70 -5.86
CA ARG A 53 -5.87 21.11 -7.17
C ARG A 53 -5.05 22.37 -6.98
N TYR A 54 -3.76 22.28 -7.25
CA TYR A 54 -2.84 23.39 -7.09
C TYR A 54 -1.88 23.50 -8.26
N ARG A 55 -1.34 24.70 -8.48
CA ARG A 55 -0.32 24.95 -9.49
C ARG A 55 1.05 24.83 -8.88
N LYS A 56 1.94 24.11 -9.57
CA LYS A 56 3.35 23.98 -9.20
C LYS A 56 4.28 24.27 -10.36
N THR A 57 5.47 24.75 -10.04
CA THR A 57 6.44 25.19 -11.03
C THR A 57 7.48 24.10 -11.31
N LEU A 58 7.67 23.79 -12.60
CA LEU A 58 8.74 22.93 -13.08
C LEU A 58 10.00 23.76 -13.26
N TYR A 59 11.09 23.30 -12.66
CA TYR A 59 12.39 23.93 -12.75
C TYR A 59 13.40 23.08 -13.51
N LYS A 60 14.39 23.73 -14.14
CA LYS A 60 15.57 23.11 -14.74
C LYS A 60 16.82 23.58 -14.00
N ASN A 61 17.61 22.64 -13.49
CA ASN A 61 18.87 22.96 -12.84
C ASN A 61 19.87 23.54 -13.85
N LYS A 62 20.50 24.65 -13.52
CA LYS A 62 21.43 25.37 -14.41
C LYS A 62 22.71 24.59 -14.70
N ARG A 63 23.17 23.76 -13.76
CA ARG A 63 24.41 22.98 -13.90
C ARG A 63 24.15 21.59 -14.52
N SER A 64 23.21 20.83 -13.95
CA SER A 64 22.97 19.45 -14.37
C SER A 64 21.94 19.29 -15.50
N GLY A 65 21.18 20.36 -15.81
CA GLY A 65 20.08 20.28 -16.79
C GLY A 65 18.86 19.47 -16.32
N LYS A 66 18.92 18.82 -15.15
CA LYS A 66 17.83 18.00 -14.61
C LYS A 66 16.59 18.84 -14.32
N ARG A 67 15.42 18.32 -14.68
CA ARG A 67 14.12 18.95 -14.40
C ARG A 67 13.52 18.37 -13.12
N THR A 68 12.87 19.22 -12.31
CA THR A 68 12.21 18.81 -11.07
C THR A 68 11.18 19.85 -10.62
N TYR A 69 10.20 19.40 -9.84
CA TYR A 69 9.30 20.27 -9.08
C TYR A 69 9.89 20.46 -7.69
N LEU A 70 10.32 21.67 -7.36
CA LEU A 70 10.94 21.95 -6.06
C LEU A 70 9.90 21.86 -4.93
N LEU A 71 8.64 22.24 -5.19
CA LEU A 71 7.55 22.10 -4.24
C LEU A 71 7.35 20.64 -3.83
N ASP A 72 7.35 19.69 -4.77
CA ASP A 72 7.20 18.26 -4.46
C ASP A 72 8.31 17.78 -3.50
N LYS A 73 9.55 18.28 -3.69
CA LYS A 73 10.67 17.94 -2.79
C LYS A 73 10.50 18.51 -1.39
N VAL A 74 9.98 19.72 -1.26
CA VAL A 74 9.72 20.36 0.03
C VAL A 74 8.61 19.64 0.78
N LEU A 75 7.57 19.21 0.07
CA LEU A 75 6.42 18.51 0.62
C LEU A 75 6.64 16.99 0.78
N GLY A 76 7.77 16.44 0.34
CA GLY A 76 8.03 15.00 0.38
C GLY A 76 7.16 14.19 -0.60
N ILE A 77 6.59 14.85 -1.64
CA ILE A 77 5.72 14.19 -2.61
C ILE A 77 6.57 13.45 -3.65
N GLU A 78 6.31 12.15 -3.81
CA GLU A 78 6.98 11.35 -4.83
C GLU A 78 6.64 11.81 -6.25
N GLU A 79 7.60 11.60 -7.17
CA GLU A 79 7.41 11.93 -8.58
C GLU A 79 6.25 11.11 -9.17
N GLY A 80 5.26 11.80 -9.73
CA GLY A 80 4.08 11.16 -10.32
C GLY A 80 2.98 10.78 -9.33
N ALA A 81 3.17 10.93 -8.02
CA ALA A 81 2.12 10.65 -7.04
C ALA A 81 0.83 11.42 -7.35
N ARG A 82 -0.31 10.74 -7.29
CA ARG A 82 -1.66 11.29 -7.51
C ARG A 82 -2.53 11.23 -6.26
N MET A 83 -2.00 10.63 -5.21
CA MET A 83 -2.67 10.37 -3.94
C MET A 83 -1.67 10.58 -2.82
N THR A 84 -2.12 11.08 -1.69
CA THR A 84 -1.31 11.20 -0.49
C THR A 84 -1.21 9.84 0.22
N GLU A 85 -0.21 9.64 1.05
CA GLU A 85 0.02 8.36 1.75
C GLU A 85 -1.16 7.97 2.66
N ASP A 86 -1.78 8.94 3.34
CA ASP A 86 -2.96 8.74 4.18
C ASP A 86 -4.20 8.32 3.38
N ALA A 87 -4.42 8.92 2.21
CA ALA A 87 -5.50 8.51 1.30
C ALA A 87 -5.25 7.12 0.71
N GLU A 88 -3.99 6.80 0.42
CA GLU A 88 -3.60 5.47 -0.05
C GLU A 88 -3.79 4.41 1.05
N ALA A 89 -3.39 4.70 2.27
CA ALA A 89 -3.59 3.82 3.42
C ALA A 89 -5.09 3.53 3.64
N GLN A 90 -5.94 4.56 3.63
CA GLN A 90 -7.39 4.41 3.74
C GLN A 90 -7.98 3.54 2.61
N MET A 91 -7.51 3.74 1.38
CA MET A 91 -7.94 2.94 0.22
C MET A 91 -7.56 1.46 0.37
N ILE A 92 -6.35 1.20 0.85
CA ILE A 92 -5.84 -0.17 1.05
C ILE A 92 -6.60 -0.84 2.20
N GLU A 93 -6.83 -0.15 3.30
CA GLU A 93 -7.60 -0.65 4.45
C GLU A 93 -9.01 -1.07 4.03
N GLU A 94 -9.70 -0.24 3.25
CA GLU A 94 -11.02 -0.60 2.71
C GLU A 94 -10.93 -1.78 1.73
N ALA A 95 -9.88 -1.85 0.90
CA ALA A 95 -9.71 -2.93 -0.08
C ALA A 95 -9.43 -4.30 0.56
N VAL A 96 -8.88 -4.33 1.76
CA VAL A 96 -8.69 -5.58 2.54
C VAL A 96 -10.02 -6.10 3.08
N GLN A 97 -10.96 -5.20 3.42
CA GLN A 97 -12.24 -5.56 4.02
C GLN A 97 -13.38 -5.73 2.99
N SER A 98 -13.18 -5.27 1.75
CA SER A 98 -14.22 -5.24 0.74
C SER A 98 -13.69 -5.55 -0.67
N SER A 99 -14.54 -5.43 -1.69
CA SER A 99 -14.09 -5.57 -3.08
C SER A 99 -13.36 -4.30 -3.56
N TYR A 100 -12.45 -4.46 -4.55
CA TYR A 100 -11.77 -3.31 -5.19
C TYR A 100 -12.71 -2.25 -5.75
N ARG A 101 -13.91 -2.66 -6.19
CA ARG A 101 -14.94 -1.73 -6.64
C ARG A 101 -15.45 -0.90 -5.47
N ARG A 102 -15.79 -1.54 -4.36
CA ARG A 102 -16.32 -0.86 -3.18
C ARG A 102 -15.26 0.07 -2.56
N ALA A 103 -14.03 -0.41 -2.42
CA ALA A 103 -12.93 0.43 -1.97
C ALA A 103 -12.73 1.67 -2.87
N ALA A 104 -12.82 1.49 -4.19
CA ALA A 104 -12.77 2.60 -5.14
C ALA A 104 -13.95 3.57 -4.96
N GLU A 105 -15.17 3.08 -4.75
CA GLU A 105 -16.38 3.88 -4.53
C GLU A 105 -16.30 4.68 -3.24
N GLU A 106 -15.87 4.08 -2.13
CA GLU A 106 -15.70 4.76 -0.82
C GLU A 106 -14.66 5.89 -0.91
N VAL A 107 -13.51 5.62 -1.52
CA VAL A 107 -12.47 6.64 -1.72
C VAL A 107 -12.89 7.66 -2.79
N SER A 108 -13.73 7.29 -3.75
CA SER A 108 -14.25 8.18 -4.80
C SER A 108 -15.22 9.24 -4.29
N ILE A 109 -15.73 9.14 -3.07
CA ILE A 109 -16.41 10.23 -2.38
C ILE A 109 -15.46 11.44 -2.25
N LEU A 110 -14.15 11.16 -2.18
CA LEU A 110 -13.08 12.14 -2.05
C LEU A 110 -12.47 12.53 -3.40
N GLY A 111 -12.61 11.70 -4.44
CA GLY A 111 -12.07 11.91 -5.79
C GLY A 111 -12.22 10.67 -6.67
N ASN A 112 -11.96 10.79 -7.98
CA ASN A 112 -12.16 9.69 -8.93
C ASN A 112 -11.04 8.63 -8.84
N VAL A 113 -11.33 7.50 -8.22
CA VAL A 113 -10.45 6.32 -8.15
C VAL A 113 -11.07 5.16 -8.91
N SER A 114 -10.30 4.49 -9.76
CA SER A 114 -10.76 3.29 -10.46
C SER A 114 -10.44 2.01 -9.67
N ARG A 115 -11.26 0.97 -9.84
CA ARG A 115 -10.96 -0.36 -9.29
C ARG A 115 -9.58 -0.89 -9.69
N SER A 116 -9.13 -0.55 -10.90
CA SER A 116 -7.79 -0.94 -11.38
C SER A 116 -6.68 -0.21 -10.64
N THR A 117 -6.92 1.03 -10.21
CA THR A 117 -5.98 1.77 -9.35
C THR A 117 -5.82 1.07 -8.01
N VAL A 118 -6.95 0.70 -7.37
CA VAL A 118 -6.94 -0.05 -6.10
C VAL A 118 -6.18 -1.36 -6.25
N MET A 119 -6.52 -2.16 -7.27
CA MET A 119 -5.85 -3.43 -7.55
C MET A 119 -4.34 -3.25 -7.75
N ASN A 120 -3.93 -2.31 -8.60
CA ASN A 120 -2.51 -2.08 -8.90
C ASN A 120 -1.73 -1.63 -7.66
N ARG A 121 -2.34 -0.78 -6.83
CA ARG A 121 -1.71 -0.33 -5.58
C ARG A 121 -1.55 -1.49 -4.60
N LEU A 122 -2.61 -2.27 -4.38
CA LEU A 122 -2.53 -3.44 -3.49
C LEU A 122 -1.46 -4.44 -3.96
N HIS A 123 -1.40 -4.72 -5.26
CA HIS A 123 -0.40 -5.64 -5.83
C HIS A 123 1.02 -5.05 -5.85
N SER A 124 1.19 -3.75 -5.72
CA SER A 124 2.50 -3.10 -5.64
C SER A 124 3.07 -3.02 -4.23
N LEU A 125 2.29 -3.39 -3.21
CA LEU A 125 2.74 -3.38 -1.82
C LEU A 125 3.94 -4.31 -1.65
N LYS A 126 4.95 -3.79 -1.00
CA LYS A 126 6.12 -4.58 -0.58
C LYS A 126 6.11 -4.65 0.93
N PHE A 127 5.95 -5.86 1.43
CA PHE A 127 6.05 -6.08 2.87
C PHE A 127 7.53 -6.16 3.27
N PRO A 128 7.95 -5.42 4.29
CA PRO A 128 9.32 -5.53 4.78
C PRO A 128 9.57 -6.94 5.29
N LYS A 129 10.75 -7.47 5.00
CA LYS A 129 11.19 -8.70 5.65
C LYS A 129 11.28 -8.46 7.15
N ALA A 130 11.05 -9.51 7.95
CA ALA A 130 11.26 -9.42 9.39
C ALA A 130 12.72 -9.03 9.66
N GLU A 131 12.92 -8.05 10.53
CA GLU A 131 14.27 -7.69 10.98
C GLU A 131 14.83 -8.85 11.80
N ILE A 132 16.02 -9.30 11.45
CA ILE A 132 16.71 -10.35 12.21
C ILE A 132 17.17 -9.74 13.53
N PRO A 133 16.73 -10.28 14.68
CA PRO A 133 17.11 -9.73 15.96
C PRO A 133 18.61 -9.97 16.25
N GLU A 134 19.27 -9.04 16.93
CA GLU A 134 20.66 -9.20 17.33
C GLU A 134 20.86 -10.42 18.25
N LYS A 135 19.87 -10.77 19.03
CA LYS A 135 19.85 -11.93 19.91
C LYS A 135 18.58 -12.72 19.71
N LYS A 136 18.74 -14.01 19.46
CA LYS A 136 17.64 -14.94 19.32
C LYS A 136 16.85 -15.09 20.63
N LYS A 137 15.58 -15.33 20.49
CA LYS A 137 14.67 -15.47 21.63
C LYS A 137 14.62 -16.92 22.08
N GLN A 138 14.73 -17.14 23.38
CA GLN A 138 14.49 -18.45 23.99
C GLN A 138 13.05 -18.53 24.47
N VAL A 139 12.32 -19.51 23.99
CA VAL A 139 10.94 -19.80 24.39
C VAL A 139 10.80 -21.28 24.72
N PRO A 140 9.97 -21.64 25.70
CA PRO A 140 9.81 -23.04 26.08
C PRO A 140 9.13 -23.88 25.00
N TYR A 141 8.25 -23.25 24.21
CA TYR A 141 7.52 -23.84 23.09
C TYR A 141 7.30 -22.82 21.99
N LEU A 142 7.37 -23.29 20.76
CA LEU A 142 6.98 -22.55 19.58
C LEU A 142 5.90 -23.35 18.84
N TYR A 143 4.79 -22.73 18.58
CA TYR A 143 3.65 -23.34 17.93
C TYR A 143 3.63 -22.98 16.46
N ILE A 144 3.31 -23.95 15.62
CA ILE A 144 3.15 -23.76 14.18
C ILE A 144 1.79 -24.32 13.79
N ASP A 145 0.94 -23.51 13.23
CA ASP A 145 -0.32 -23.93 12.63
C ASP A 145 -0.27 -23.65 11.12
N ALA A 146 -0.86 -24.56 10.36
CA ALA A 146 -0.95 -24.44 8.90
C ALA A 146 -2.38 -24.75 8.46
N ASP A 147 -2.86 -23.94 7.52
CA ASP A 147 -4.19 -24.07 6.92
C ASP A 147 -4.13 -23.77 5.42
N GLU A 148 -5.09 -24.27 4.67
CA GLU A 148 -5.25 -23.99 3.27
C GLU A 148 -6.71 -23.74 2.90
N ASP A 149 -6.93 -22.79 2.00
CA ASP A 149 -8.26 -22.47 1.49
C ASP A 149 -8.29 -22.50 -0.03
N HIS A 150 -9.45 -22.84 -0.57
CA HIS A 150 -9.70 -22.92 -2.01
C HIS A 150 -10.40 -21.66 -2.50
N VAL A 151 -9.69 -20.86 -3.28
CA VAL A 151 -10.24 -19.65 -3.87
C VAL A 151 -10.62 -19.91 -5.32
N SER A 152 -11.90 -19.69 -5.66
CA SER A 152 -12.37 -19.81 -7.03
C SER A 152 -11.83 -18.70 -7.93
N LEU A 153 -11.21 -19.09 -9.04
CA LEU A 153 -10.74 -18.16 -10.07
C LEU A 153 -11.86 -17.85 -11.07
N GLN A 154 -11.95 -16.59 -11.46
CA GLN A 154 -12.84 -16.15 -12.52
C GLN A 154 -12.09 -16.09 -13.85
N TYR A 155 -12.45 -16.98 -14.79
CA TYR A 155 -11.92 -16.95 -16.14
C TYR A 155 -12.88 -16.21 -17.07
N LEU A 156 -12.34 -15.24 -17.81
CA LEU A 156 -13.09 -14.56 -18.86
C LEU A 156 -12.88 -15.30 -20.18
N MET A 157 -13.85 -16.09 -20.58
CA MET A 157 -13.81 -16.86 -21.84
C MET A 157 -13.48 -15.98 -23.06
N GLN A 158 -13.93 -14.72 -23.08
CA GLN A 158 -13.64 -13.73 -24.13
C GLN A 158 -12.17 -13.37 -24.26
N LYS A 159 -11.35 -13.64 -23.23
CA LYS A 159 -9.88 -13.42 -23.23
C LYS A 159 -9.09 -14.70 -23.43
N GLY A 160 -9.74 -15.83 -23.71
CA GLY A 160 -9.06 -17.10 -23.86
C GLY A 160 -8.56 -17.74 -22.56
N ASP A 161 -8.94 -17.18 -21.41
CA ASP A 161 -8.53 -17.65 -20.08
C ASP A 161 -9.30 -18.95 -19.74
N ILE A 162 -8.97 -20.07 -20.39
CA ILE A 162 -9.56 -21.37 -20.07
C ILE A 162 -8.42 -22.28 -19.59
N ALA A 163 -8.25 -22.37 -18.28
CA ALA A 163 -7.45 -23.44 -17.70
C ALA A 163 -8.30 -24.74 -17.69
N ARG A 164 -7.77 -25.81 -18.29
CA ARG A 164 -8.35 -27.15 -18.21
C ARG A 164 -7.34 -28.08 -17.56
N GLY A 165 -7.77 -28.85 -16.58
CA GLY A 165 -6.99 -29.94 -16.05
C GLY A 165 -6.74 -31.05 -17.10
N SER A 166 -5.85 -31.99 -16.79
CA SER A 166 -5.54 -33.16 -17.63
C SER A 166 -6.77 -34.04 -17.92
N ASP A 167 -7.81 -33.95 -17.09
CA ASP A 167 -9.10 -34.63 -17.22
C ASP A 167 -10.11 -33.83 -18.09
N GLY A 168 -9.69 -32.73 -18.70
CA GLY A 168 -10.54 -31.85 -19.52
C GLY A 168 -11.50 -30.98 -18.74
N ARG A 169 -11.53 -31.07 -17.40
CA ARG A 169 -12.35 -30.22 -16.52
C ARG A 169 -11.70 -28.85 -16.34
N LYS A 170 -12.54 -27.84 -16.14
CA LYS A 170 -12.04 -26.51 -15.79
C LYS A 170 -11.46 -26.56 -14.36
N ASN A 171 -10.19 -26.31 -14.24
CA ASN A 171 -9.59 -26.04 -12.95
C ASN A 171 -9.72 -24.54 -12.66
N ASN A 172 -10.70 -24.19 -11.84
CA ASN A 172 -11.01 -22.81 -11.48
C ASN A 172 -10.72 -22.50 -10.01
N ASN A 173 -9.92 -23.31 -9.36
CA ASN A 173 -9.53 -23.12 -7.98
C ASN A 173 -8.01 -22.93 -7.89
N VAL A 174 -7.61 -22.05 -6.97
CA VAL A 174 -6.24 -21.93 -6.50
C VAL A 174 -6.23 -22.17 -5.00
N GLN A 175 -5.21 -22.87 -4.52
CA GLN A 175 -5.02 -23.08 -3.09
C GLN A 175 -4.17 -21.94 -2.52
N VAL A 176 -4.77 -21.18 -1.59
CA VAL A 176 -4.05 -20.21 -0.77
C VAL A 176 -3.63 -20.92 0.51
N LYS A 177 -2.35 -20.82 0.85
CA LYS A 177 -1.79 -21.44 2.05
C LYS A 177 -1.47 -20.37 3.07
N LEU A 178 -1.74 -20.70 4.32
CA LEU A 178 -1.42 -19.88 5.48
C LEU A 178 -0.66 -20.75 6.48
N VAL A 179 0.52 -20.31 6.87
CA VAL A 179 1.26 -20.86 8.00
C VAL A 179 1.50 -19.73 8.98
N TYR A 180 1.32 -19.98 10.25
CA TYR A 180 1.66 -18.99 11.26
C TYR A 180 2.39 -19.64 12.44
N VAL A 181 3.37 -18.90 12.93
CA VAL A 181 4.25 -19.28 14.04
C VAL A 181 3.95 -18.34 15.19
N TYR A 182 3.77 -18.89 16.41
CA TYR A 182 3.45 -18.10 17.59
C TYR A 182 3.98 -18.73 18.88
N GLU A 183 4.14 -17.92 19.92
CA GLU A 183 4.78 -18.32 21.18
C GLU A 183 3.79 -18.88 22.20
N GLY A 184 2.50 -18.79 21.93
CA GLY A 184 1.44 -19.25 22.84
C GLY A 184 0.15 -18.47 22.63
N ILE A 185 -0.81 -18.73 23.51
CA ILE A 185 -2.11 -18.06 23.52
C ILE A 185 -2.30 -17.41 24.89
N GLY A 186 -2.68 -16.17 24.92
CA GLY A 186 -2.90 -15.41 26.16
C GLY A 186 -4.07 -14.45 26.08
N PRO A 187 -4.53 -13.89 27.20
CA PRO A 187 -5.60 -12.91 27.21
C PRO A 187 -5.15 -11.63 26.46
N GLU A 188 -6.07 -11.06 25.71
CA GLU A 188 -5.81 -9.84 24.92
C GLU A 188 -5.35 -8.65 25.77
N ASN A 189 -5.95 -8.52 26.97
CA ASN A 189 -5.60 -7.55 28.00
C ASN A 189 -5.77 -8.19 29.38
N PRO A 190 -5.13 -7.66 30.42
CA PRO A 190 -5.34 -8.14 31.79
C PRO A 190 -6.82 -8.18 32.15
N GLY A 191 -7.34 -9.39 32.49
CA GLY A 191 -8.75 -9.62 32.83
C GLY A 191 -9.69 -9.81 31.63
N SER A 192 -9.21 -9.78 30.40
CA SER A 192 -10.02 -10.08 29.20
C SER A 192 -10.38 -11.55 29.12
N LYS A 193 -11.62 -11.82 28.73
CA LYS A 193 -12.09 -13.18 28.37
C LYS A 193 -11.73 -13.55 26.91
N ARG A 194 -11.23 -12.59 26.13
CA ARG A 194 -10.75 -12.82 24.77
C ARG A 194 -9.29 -13.19 24.81
N TYR A 195 -8.95 -14.24 24.08
CA TYR A 195 -7.59 -14.72 23.92
C TYR A 195 -7.07 -14.35 22.54
N ARG A 196 -5.77 -14.12 22.45
CA ARG A 196 -5.05 -13.86 21.19
C ARG A 196 -3.75 -14.65 21.16
N LEU A 197 -3.21 -14.83 19.97
CA LEU A 197 -1.89 -15.39 19.77
C LEU A 197 -0.82 -14.41 20.29
N ILE A 198 0.21 -14.96 20.91
CA ILE A 198 1.35 -14.20 21.42
C ILE A 198 2.42 -14.19 20.33
N ASN A 199 2.81 -12.98 19.90
CA ASN A 199 3.83 -12.73 18.88
C ASN A 199 3.64 -13.56 17.59
N PRO A 200 2.45 -13.54 16.96
CA PRO A 200 2.23 -14.31 15.75
C PRO A 200 2.99 -13.74 14.56
N ARG A 201 3.60 -14.62 13.76
CA ARG A 201 4.16 -14.32 12.46
C ARG A 201 3.44 -15.16 11.42
N TYR A 202 2.92 -14.50 10.38
CA TYR A 202 2.13 -15.12 9.32
C TYR A 202 2.93 -15.22 8.03
N PHE A 203 2.80 -16.36 7.35
CA PHE A 203 3.34 -16.64 6.03
C PHE A 203 2.18 -17.10 5.16
N SER A 204 1.92 -16.41 4.08
CA SER A 204 0.77 -16.74 3.23
C SER A 204 1.08 -16.49 1.75
N GLY A 205 0.45 -17.27 0.89
CA GLY A 205 0.59 -17.12 -0.54
C GLY A 205 -0.03 -18.26 -1.32
N VAL A 206 0.15 -18.21 -2.63
CA VAL A 206 -0.25 -19.27 -3.54
C VAL A 206 0.99 -20.11 -3.86
N TYR A 207 1.07 -21.28 -3.25
CA TYR A 207 2.17 -22.21 -3.42
C TYR A 207 1.63 -23.52 -4.00
N GLU A 208 1.86 -23.76 -5.28
CA GLU A 208 1.38 -24.96 -5.98
C GLU A 208 2.53 -25.91 -6.33
N GLY A 209 2.28 -27.22 -6.27
CA GLY A 209 3.24 -28.24 -6.63
C GLY A 209 4.54 -28.14 -5.82
N ASN A 210 5.69 -28.10 -6.51
CA ASN A 210 7.02 -28.05 -5.89
C ASN A 210 7.29 -26.76 -5.11
N ARG A 211 6.48 -25.70 -5.29
CA ARG A 211 6.63 -24.44 -4.56
C ARG A 211 6.21 -24.50 -3.10
N ASN A 212 5.55 -25.60 -2.68
CA ASN A 212 5.26 -25.80 -1.26
C ASN A 212 6.52 -25.78 -0.38
N ALA A 213 7.64 -26.25 -0.91
CA ALA A 213 8.92 -26.21 -0.21
C ALA A 213 9.40 -24.79 0.05
N GLU A 214 9.08 -23.83 -0.82
CA GLU A 214 9.46 -22.42 -0.66
C GLU A 214 8.82 -21.84 0.62
N LEU A 215 7.52 -22.10 0.84
CA LEU A 215 6.81 -21.66 2.05
C LEU A 215 7.45 -22.21 3.32
N TRP A 216 7.72 -23.51 3.34
CA TRP A 216 8.32 -24.15 4.53
C TRP A 216 9.77 -23.73 4.76
N ASN A 217 10.52 -23.42 3.71
CA ASN A 217 11.85 -22.84 3.83
C ASN A 217 11.80 -21.45 4.45
N GLU A 218 10.86 -20.59 4.02
CA GLU A 218 10.66 -19.26 4.63
C GLU A 218 10.30 -19.34 6.10
N VAL A 219 9.43 -20.30 6.50
CA VAL A 219 9.08 -20.54 7.89
C VAL A 219 10.30 -21.03 8.69
N GLY A 220 11.06 -21.97 8.13
CA GLY A 220 12.27 -22.50 8.77
C GLY A 220 13.35 -21.42 8.96
N GLU A 221 13.65 -20.64 7.92
CA GLU A 221 14.60 -19.53 7.99
C GLU A 221 14.19 -18.48 9.04
N TYR A 222 12.90 -18.19 9.15
CA TYR A 222 12.40 -17.30 10.19
C TYR A 222 12.63 -17.88 11.59
N ILE A 223 12.27 -19.13 11.81
CA ILE A 223 12.46 -19.79 13.12
C ILE A 223 13.95 -19.80 13.48
N GLU A 224 14.80 -20.29 12.57
CA GLU A 224 16.24 -20.37 12.78
C GLU A 224 16.90 -19.01 13.03
N SER A 225 16.38 -17.93 12.44
CA SER A 225 16.94 -16.58 12.62
C SER A 225 16.45 -15.86 13.89
N HIS A 226 15.29 -16.24 14.46
CA HIS A 226 14.64 -15.51 15.54
C HIS A 226 14.64 -16.26 16.87
N TYR A 227 14.72 -17.59 16.86
CA TYR A 227 14.61 -18.44 18.05
C TYR A 227 15.80 -19.38 18.21
N ASP A 228 16.13 -19.72 19.48
CA ASP A 228 17.12 -20.72 19.87
C ASP A 228 16.42 -22.02 20.29
#